data_5bd0fd1d0b389eaacbf206df887a4ec8
#
_entry.id   5bd0fd1d0b389eaacbf206df887a4ec8
#
_cell.length_a   1.000
_cell.length_b   1.000
_cell.length_c   1.000
_cell.angle_alpha   90.00
_cell.angle_beta   90.00
_cell.angle_gamma   90.00
#
_symmetry.space_group_name_H-M   'P 1'
#
loop_
_entity.id
_entity.type
_entity.pdbx_description
1 polymer ?
#
loop_
_entity_poly.entity_id
_entity_poly.type
_entity_poly.pdbx_seq_one_letter_code
_entity_poly.pdbx_strand_id
1 'polypeptide(L)'
;IRDRVEETADAVKVGNGSVELIVPKGKAFNIQSMKLNDGEEMVVPSTNAIPWVLTYKGIQGENPMLFPEHGVYKGYDVIQNDTSASVVFVWDMRLSYEKRMYPIRMKVTATDHSELLYWDLTADLPKGWVISKAQFPRIAVVRPKDGKMITSAGWGNEFDMATGGAYKVTYPSCTGSMQLLLMHNGEGSFYYATEDRNACGKELRAVCGSKSVTFVTEVVTSEGWTDATTGRFDLPWTTVVGYNPDGWQAAALQWYRPFTFTCEWGNKSLQSRNIPQWLLDKDLWIRSKGVTDTVMAAINKTIDFFGEGIGVHTYYWHNYPYDTHYPDYFPAKPEFEGMISTIQKRKCHAVPYINGRLWDPAADSYTALNGASASCRKADGTLYTEIYPTSKVLNTVTCPASSLWHKIIIGLADKIQNELHTNGVYIDQIAAAAPQPCFAKNHGHAAGGGDFWYKSYKALIDSIRGNHLRKDNIVFSEENSECYIPLFDMLLTVNTPHANCRIVPLFPTVYSDRVITCAYTYTPTADVTKGEFRYQNMQCFLYGSQLGWVDPTLLMRDEAKTEATFLRTLMELRKKQHDIFIEGRYIREFVPGGDNPQIDVP
;
A
#
# COMPACT_ATOMS: atom_id res chain seq x y z
N ILE A 1 22.27 16.38 -28.18
CA ILE A 1 21.64 16.71 -26.90
C ILE A 1 20.38 17.49 -27.25
N ARG A 2 19.20 16.94 -27.09
CA ARG A 2 17.95 17.69 -27.23
C ARG A 2 17.85 18.67 -26.06
N ASP A 3 17.48 19.90 -26.34
CA ASP A 3 17.19 20.88 -25.31
C ASP A 3 16.00 20.35 -24.48
N ARG A 4 16.21 20.07 -23.19
CA ARG A 4 15.17 19.57 -22.25
C ARG A 4 14.07 20.60 -22.02
N VAL A 5 14.41 21.87 -22.16
CA VAL A 5 13.48 22.99 -22.21
C VAL A 5 13.75 23.79 -23.45
N GLU A 6 12.72 24.02 -24.23
CA GLU A 6 12.75 24.86 -25.45
C GLU A 6 11.70 25.97 -25.31
N GLU A 7 12.12 27.20 -25.56
CA GLU A 7 11.21 28.34 -25.66
C GLU A 7 11.01 28.71 -27.10
N THR A 8 9.77 28.69 -27.55
CA THR A 8 9.37 29.20 -28.86
C THR A 8 8.71 30.59 -28.71
N ALA A 9 8.32 31.21 -29.81
CA ALA A 9 7.57 32.47 -29.76
C ALA A 9 6.25 32.33 -28.98
N ASP A 10 5.60 31.15 -29.08
CA ASP A 10 4.23 30.93 -28.61
C ASP A 10 4.12 30.01 -27.38
N ALA A 11 5.16 29.24 -27.04
CA ALA A 11 5.09 28.24 -26.00
C ALA A 11 6.44 27.97 -25.35
N VAL A 12 6.39 27.39 -24.13
CA VAL A 12 7.50 26.71 -23.48
C VAL A 12 7.25 25.19 -23.55
N LYS A 13 8.28 24.45 -23.89
CA LYS A 13 8.26 22.99 -23.98
C LYS A 13 9.22 22.42 -22.95
N VAL A 14 8.81 21.35 -22.28
CA VAL A 14 9.67 20.58 -21.38
C VAL A 14 9.55 19.11 -21.71
N GLY A 15 10.66 18.44 -21.94
CA GLY A 15 10.67 17.05 -22.36
C GLY A 15 12.04 16.40 -22.22
N ASN A 16 12.03 15.08 -22.24
CA ASN A 16 13.22 14.23 -22.06
C ASN A 16 13.48 13.34 -23.30
N GLY A 17 12.71 13.52 -24.35
CA GLY A 17 12.80 12.72 -25.57
C GLY A 17 11.77 11.59 -25.65
N SER A 18 11.11 11.18 -24.57
CA SER A 18 10.00 10.22 -24.59
C SER A 18 8.64 10.89 -24.41
N VAL A 19 8.56 11.91 -23.57
CA VAL A 19 7.37 12.73 -23.37
C VAL A 19 7.73 14.20 -23.46
N GLU A 20 6.94 14.99 -24.17
CA GLU A 20 7.11 16.44 -24.29
C GLU A 20 5.84 17.16 -23.85
N LEU A 21 5.97 18.02 -22.83
CA LEU A 21 4.90 18.90 -22.33
C LEU A 21 5.04 20.27 -23.00
N ILE A 22 3.94 20.78 -23.57
CA ILE A 22 3.89 22.09 -24.24
C ILE A 22 2.87 22.96 -23.51
N VAL A 23 3.33 24.12 -23.03
CA VAL A 23 2.49 25.11 -22.34
C VAL A 23 2.58 26.43 -23.09
N PRO A 24 1.46 26.99 -23.55
CA PRO A 24 1.48 28.25 -24.30
C PRO A 24 1.90 29.44 -23.43
N LYS A 25 2.61 30.36 -24.02
CA LYS A 25 2.89 31.68 -23.44
C LYS A 25 1.60 32.49 -23.45
N GLY A 26 1.15 32.95 -22.30
CA GLY A 26 -0.10 33.68 -22.20
C GLY A 26 -0.44 34.10 -20.76
N LYS A 27 -1.60 34.72 -20.62
CA LYS A 27 -2.09 35.23 -19.33
C LYS A 27 -2.72 34.16 -18.46
N ALA A 28 -2.98 32.97 -19.00
CA ALA A 28 -3.56 31.85 -18.27
C ALA A 28 -2.72 30.60 -18.50
N PHE A 29 -2.55 29.80 -17.43
CA PHE A 29 -1.93 28.49 -17.56
C PHE A 29 -2.87 27.53 -18.29
N ASN A 30 -2.29 26.80 -19.23
CA ASN A 30 -2.97 25.72 -19.95
C ASN A 30 -1.93 24.72 -20.43
N ILE A 31 -2.21 23.43 -20.31
CA ILE A 31 -1.44 22.42 -21.00
C ILE A 31 -2.00 22.31 -22.41
N GLN A 32 -1.29 22.83 -23.39
CA GLN A 32 -1.69 22.79 -24.78
C GLN A 32 -1.52 21.38 -25.35
N SER A 33 -0.44 20.70 -24.94
CA SER A 33 -0.07 19.40 -25.49
C SER A 33 0.84 18.66 -24.52
N MET A 34 0.68 17.35 -24.47
CA MET A 34 1.68 16.41 -23.96
C MET A 34 1.79 15.31 -25.01
N LYS A 35 2.95 15.18 -25.63
CA LYS A 35 3.19 14.28 -26.76
C LYS A 35 4.19 13.20 -26.42
N LEU A 36 3.99 12.04 -27.05
CA LEU A 36 4.97 10.97 -27.09
C LEU A 36 6.01 11.26 -28.18
N ASN A 37 7.12 10.55 -28.17
CA ASN A 37 8.20 10.68 -29.17
C ASN A 37 7.76 10.49 -30.62
N ASP A 38 6.75 9.67 -30.84
CA ASP A 38 6.17 9.43 -32.17
C ASP A 38 5.18 10.52 -32.60
N GLY A 39 5.00 11.55 -31.77
CA GLY A 39 4.09 12.64 -32.01
C GLY A 39 2.64 12.39 -31.60
N GLU A 40 2.35 11.26 -30.98
CA GLU A 40 1.01 10.96 -30.46
C GLU A 40 0.63 11.90 -29.30
N GLU A 41 -0.56 12.50 -29.41
CA GLU A 41 -1.08 13.45 -28.44
C GLU A 41 -1.73 12.73 -27.24
N MET A 42 -1.25 13.03 -26.03
CA MET A 42 -1.79 12.46 -24.78
C MET A 42 -2.78 13.37 -24.06
N VAL A 43 -2.90 14.62 -24.43
CA VAL A 43 -3.76 15.59 -23.75
C VAL A 43 -4.96 15.94 -24.61
N VAL A 44 -6.14 16.00 -23.99
CA VAL A 44 -7.35 16.55 -24.61
C VAL A 44 -7.42 18.04 -24.26
N PRO A 45 -7.18 18.96 -25.22
CA PRO A 45 -7.06 20.39 -24.94
C PRO A 45 -8.31 21.04 -24.33
N SER A 46 -9.49 20.47 -24.60
CA SER A 46 -10.77 20.97 -24.09
C SER A 46 -11.07 20.61 -22.63
N THR A 47 -10.26 19.75 -22.04
CA THR A 47 -10.40 19.31 -20.64
C THR A 47 -9.28 19.90 -19.79
N ASN A 48 -9.22 21.23 -19.70
CA ASN A 48 -8.23 21.91 -18.86
C ASN A 48 -8.34 21.41 -17.42
N ALA A 49 -7.54 20.40 -17.07
CA ALA A 49 -7.41 20.01 -15.70
C ALA A 49 -6.81 21.19 -14.93
N ILE A 50 -7.48 21.59 -13.87
CA ILE A 50 -6.92 22.53 -12.91
C ILE A 50 -5.65 21.84 -12.36
N PRO A 51 -4.44 22.45 -12.47
CA PRO A 51 -3.19 21.75 -12.18
C PRO A 51 -3.00 21.41 -10.71
N TRP A 52 -3.61 22.17 -9.83
CA TRP A 52 -3.55 21.97 -8.38
C TRP A 52 -4.78 22.55 -7.68
N VAL A 53 -5.15 21.99 -6.54
CA VAL A 53 -6.12 22.55 -5.59
C VAL A 53 -5.50 22.41 -4.21
N LEU A 54 -5.44 23.50 -3.45
CA LEU A 54 -4.95 23.52 -2.09
C LEU A 54 -6.04 23.94 -1.12
N THR A 55 -5.97 23.44 0.09
CA THR A 55 -6.77 23.94 1.21
C THR A 55 -5.79 24.45 2.26
N TYR A 56 -6.00 25.66 2.73
CA TYR A 56 -5.15 26.23 3.78
C TYR A 56 -5.95 26.51 5.05
N LYS A 57 -5.27 26.52 6.17
CA LYS A 57 -5.81 26.88 7.46
C LYS A 57 -5.18 28.18 7.92
N GLY A 58 -5.99 29.22 8.04
CA GLY A 58 -5.57 30.52 8.50
C GLY A 58 -5.54 30.62 10.03
N ILE A 59 -5.10 31.78 10.51
CA ILE A 59 -4.91 32.03 11.93
C ILE A 59 -6.23 32.07 12.73
N GLN A 60 -7.35 32.36 12.07
CA GLN A 60 -8.68 32.39 12.67
C GLN A 60 -9.41 31.04 12.57
N GLY A 61 -8.74 30.00 12.04
CA GLY A 61 -9.31 28.68 11.87
C GLY A 61 -10.12 28.51 10.58
N GLU A 62 -10.13 29.52 9.69
CA GLU A 62 -10.68 29.38 8.34
C GLU A 62 -9.94 28.31 7.57
N ASN A 63 -10.66 27.59 6.72
CA ASN A 63 -10.09 26.45 5.97
C ASN A 63 -10.63 26.43 4.51
N PRO A 64 -10.42 27.51 3.73
CA PRO A 64 -10.95 27.59 2.39
C PRO A 64 -10.12 26.82 1.38
N MET A 65 -10.79 26.36 0.32
CA MET A 65 -10.12 25.80 -0.87
C MET A 65 -9.59 26.94 -1.74
N LEU A 66 -8.42 26.70 -2.32
CA LEU A 66 -7.70 27.63 -3.17
C LEU A 66 -7.49 27.01 -4.56
N PHE A 67 -8.05 27.67 -5.57
CA PHE A 67 -7.92 27.26 -6.96
C PHE A 67 -7.07 28.26 -7.73
N PRO A 68 -6.37 27.87 -8.81
CA PRO A 68 -5.56 28.79 -9.62
C PRO A 68 -6.33 30.01 -10.12
N GLU A 69 -7.61 29.86 -10.44
CA GLU A 69 -8.49 30.95 -10.92
C GLU A 69 -8.75 32.06 -9.88
N HIS A 70 -8.49 31.78 -8.58
CA HIS A 70 -8.62 32.77 -7.50
C HIS A 70 -7.40 33.68 -7.35
N GLY A 71 -6.43 33.56 -8.24
CA GLY A 71 -5.21 34.34 -8.26
C GLY A 71 -4.82 34.82 -9.65
N VAL A 72 -3.57 35.25 -9.76
CA VAL A 72 -3.01 35.75 -11.00
C VAL A 72 -1.89 34.81 -11.44
N TYR A 73 -2.02 34.23 -12.63
CA TYR A 73 -0.93 33.48 -13.25
C TYR A 73 0.18 34.43 -13.67
N LYS A 74 1.39 34.20 -13.21
CA LYS A 74 2.56 35.07 -13.41
C LYS A 74 3.50 34.59 -14.51
N GLY A 75 3.15 33.50 -15.20
CA GLY A 75 4.02 32.89 -16.20
C GLY A 75 4.96 31.85 -15.57
N TYR A 76 6.15 31.73 -16.14
CA TYR A 76 7.10 30.70 -15.74
C TYR A 76 8.54 31.22 -15.69
N ASP A 77 9.36 30.49 -14.94
CA ASP A 77 10.81 30.63 -14.93
C ASP A 77 11.47 29.34 -15.39
N VAL A 78 12.61 29.44 -16.06
CA VAL A 78 13.39 28.27 -16.52
C VAL A 78 14.64 28.14 -15.66
N ILE A 79 14.87 26.92 -15.16
CA ILE A 79 16.07 26.56 -14.41
C ILE A 79 16.76 25.44 -15.16
N GLN A 80 18.02 25.64 -15.56
CA GLN A 80 18.80 24.63 -16.29
C GLN A 80 20.13 24.36 -15.59
N ASN A 81 20.55 23.10 -15.65
CA ASN A 81 21.89 22.67 -15.27
C ASN A 81 22.38 21.62 -16.29
N ASP A 82 23.55 21.02 -16.05
CA ASP A 82 24.18 20.12 -17.01
C ASP A 82 23.35 18.85 -17.30
N THR A 83 22.53 18.39 -16.33
CA THR A 83 21.83 17.10 -16.41
C THR A 83 20.31 17.21 -16.34
N SER A 84 19.76 18.38 -16.01
CA SER A 84 18.32 18.58 -15.91
C SER A 84 17.92 20.00 -16.29
N ALA A 85 16.65 20.15 -16.68
CA ALA A 85 16.02 21.44 -16.88
C ALA A 85 14.60 21.41 -16.32
N SER A 86 14.20 22.51 -15.69
CA SER A 86 12.89 22.66 -15.07
C SER A 86 12.19 23.92 -15.58
N VAL A 87 10.88 23.84 -15.64
CA VAL A 87 10.00 24.99 -15.83
C VAL A 87 9.19 25.15 -14.54
N VAL A 88 9.25 26.34 -13.95
CA VAL A 88 8.53 26.67 -12.72
C VAL A 88 7.39 27.63 -13.07
N PHE A 89 6.17 27.13 -13.01
CA PHE A 89 4.95 27.92 -13.20
C PHE A 89 4.53 28.56 -11.90
N VAL A 90 4.18 29.85 -11.94
CA VAL A 90 3.93 30.67 -10.75
C VAL A 90 2.55 31.29 -10.79
N TRP A 91 1.82 31.20 -9.69
CA TRP A 91 0.57 31.91 -9.44
C TRP A 91 0.71 32.75 -8.19
N ASP A 92 0.31 34.02 -8.25
CA ASP A 92 0.17 34.85 -7.05
C ASP A 92 -1.28 34.76 -6.56
N MET A 93 -1.46 34.29 -5.35
CA MET A 93 -2.78 34.00 -4.79
C MET A 93 -3.16 35.01 -3.71
N ARG A 94 -4.41 35.42 -3.75
CA ARG A 94 -5.01 36.22 -2.68
C ARG A 94 -5.58 35.29 -1.61
N LEU A 95 -5.12 35.44 -0.41
CA LEU A 95 -5.59 34.70 0.76
C LEU A 95 -6.53 35.57 1.60
N SER A 96 -7.44 34.93 2.36
CA SER A 96 -8.41 35.63 3.18
C SER A 96 -7.73 36.59 4.16
N TYR A 97 -8.25 37.82 4.23
CA TYR A 97 -7.78 38.89 5.12
C TYR A 97 -6.35 39.39 4.88
N GLU A 98 -5.64 38.87 3.85
CA GLU A 98 -4.30 39.29 3.52
C GLU A 98 -4.30 40.42 2.46
N LYS A 99 -3.42 41.40 2.65
CA LYS A 99 -3.28 42.54 1.71
C LYS A 99 -2.37 42.20 0.54
N ARG A 100 -1.29 41.46 0.80
CA ARG A 100 -0.38 41.02 -0.25
C ARG A 100 -0.81 39.68 -0.82
N MET A 101 -0.31 39.36 -2.00
CA MET A 101 -0.51 38.05 -2.62
C MET A 101 0.67 37.13 -2.30
N TYR A 102 0.43 35.82 -2.34
CA TYR A 102 1.39 34.78 -1.96
C TYR A 102 1.57 33.81 -3.14
N PRO A 103 2.82 33.46 -3.51
CA PRO A 103 3.08 32.62 -4.67
C PRO A 103 2.88 31.14 -4.36
N ILE A 104 2.30 30.44 -5.36
CA ILE A 104 2.29 28.98 -5.48
C ILE A 104 3.09 28.63 -6.72
N ARG A 105 3.97 27.63 -6.61
CA ARG A 105 4.89 27.22 -7.68
C ARG A 105 4.71 25.75 -7.99
N MET A 106 4.49 25.44 -9.26
CA MET A 106 4.53 24.10 -9.80
C MET A 106 5.75 23.96 -10.70
N LYS A 107 6.61 23.00 -10.37
CA LYS A 107 7.84 22.74 -11.12
C LYS A 107 7.71 21.44 -11.89
N VAL A 108 8.00 21.48 -13.19
CA VAL A 108 8.10 20.28 -14.04
C VAL A 108 9.54 20.16 -14.52
N THR A 109 10.15 19.01 -14.27
CA THR A 109 11.57 18.75 -14.56
C THR A 109 11.72 17.59 -15.54
N ALA A 110 12.59 17.78 -16.52
CA ALA A 110 13.12 16.73 -17.40
C ALA A 110 14.62 16.52 -17.11
N THR A 111 15.06 15.26 -17.17
CA THR A 111 16.46 14.90 -16.90
C THR A 111 17.04 14.05 -18.02
N ASP A 112 18.39 13.97 -18.11
CA ASP A 112 19.08 13.08 -19.05
C ASP A 112 19.04 11.60 -18.62
N HIS A 113 18.67 11.34 -17.36
CA HIS A 113 18.79 10.02 -16.75
C HIS A 113 17.45 9.29 -16.60
N SER A 114 16.36 9.93 -17.00
CA SER A 114 15.02 9.38 -16.87
C SER A 114 14.12 9.79 -18.04
N GLU A 115 13.25 8.89 -18.41
CA GLU A 115 12.20 9.12 -19.41
C GLU A 115 10.92 9.72 -18.78
N LEU A 116 10.93 9.97 -17.48
CA LEU A 116 9.80 10.51 -16.72
C LEU A 116 9.87 12.04 -16.63
N LEU A 117 8.72 12.67 -16.54
CA LEU A 117 8.60 14.06 -16.10
C LEU A 117 8.30 14.10 -14.61
N TYR A 118 8.98 14.98 -13.89
CA TYR A 118 8.95 15.12 -12.44
C TYR A 118 8.16 16.37 -12.05
N TRP A 119 7.16 16.23 -11.18
CA TRP A 119 6.25 17.29 -10.80
C TRP A 119 6.35 17.58 -9.31
N ASP A 120 6.67 18.82 -8.96
CA ASP A 120 6.82 19.30 -7.59
C ASP A 120 5.94 20.52 -7.31
N LEU A 121 5.50 20.69 -6.07
CA LEU A 121 4.66 21.81 -5.63
C LEU A 121 5.24 22.46 -4.39
N THR A 122 5.30 23.79 -4.39
CA THR A 122 5.65 24.60 -3.24
C THR A 122 4.70 25.80 -3.14
N ALA A 123 4.52 26.33 -1.95
CA ALA A 123 3.72 27.51 -1.71
C ALA A 123 4.34 28.36 -0.61
N ASP A 124 4.15 29.68 -0.68
CA ASP A 124 4.41 30.57 0.42
C ASP A 124 3.09 31.03 1.03
N LEU A 125 3.03 31.06 2.35
CA LEU A 125 1.87 31.49 3.13
C LEU A 125 2.28 32.55 4.14
N PRO A 126 1.33 33.30 4.72
CA PRO A 126 1.60 34.08 5.90
C PRO A 126 2.17 33.20 7.01
N LYS A 127 3.06 33.75 7.79
CA LYS A 127 3.65 33.10 8.94
C LYS A 127 2.57 32.57 9.90
N GLY A 128 2.67 31.30 10.27
CA GLY A 128 1.72 30.63 11.17
C GLY A 128 0.51 29.99 10.47
N TRP A 129 0.35 30.21 9.18
CA TRP A 129 -0.67 29.50 8.39
C TRP A 129 -0.11 28.20 7.86
N VAL A 130 -0.97 27.24 7.52
CA VAL A 130 -0.59 25.92 7.01
C VAL A 130 -1.43 25.51 5.81
N ILE A 131 -0.85 24.71 4.92
CA ILE A 131 -1.61 23.94 3.96
C ILE A 131 -2.16 22.70 4.69
N SER A 132 -3.46 22.49 4.65
CA SER A 132 -4.14 21.39 5.33
C SER A 132 -4.53 20.23 4.40
N LYS A 133 -4.70 20.50 3.10
CA LYS A 133 -4.97 19.50 2.06
C LYS A 133 -4.35 19.93 0.75
N ALA A 134 -3.96 18.95 -0.06
CA ALA A 134 -3.48 19.19 -1.42
C ALA A 134 -4.07 18.16 -2.39
N GLN A 135 -4.41 18.64 -3.59
CA GLN A 135 -4.66 17.83 -4.78
C GLN A 135 -3.63 18.24 -5.82
N PHE A 136 -2.65 17.40 -6.05
CA PHE A 136 -1.52 17.71 -6.95
C PHE A 136 -0.71 16.48 -7.35
N PRO A 137 -0.25 16.40 -8.61
CA PRO A 137 -0.75 17.17 -9.74
C PRO A 137 -2.12 16.68 -10.19
N ARG A 138 -2.80 17.46 -11.00
CA ARG A 138 -4.03 17.09 -11.68
C ARG A 138 -3.76 17.12 -13.18
N ILE A 139 -3.80 15.96 -13.81
CA ILE A 139 -3.42 15.80 -15.22
C ILE A 139 -4.52 15.04 -15.94
N ALA A 140 -5.08 15.65 -16.98
CA ALA A 140 -6.04 15.00 -17.86
C ALA A 140 -5.33 14.47 -19.11
N VAL A 141 -5.46 13.19 -19.37
CA VAL A 141 -4.90 12.53 -20.55
C VAL A 141 -6.00 11.89 -21.38
N VAL A 142 -5.71 11.65 -22.67
CA VAL A 142 -6.65 11.01 -23.58
C VAL A 142 -7.02 9.62 -23.07
N ARG A 143 -8.33 9.35 -23.05
CA ARG A 143 -8.82 8.01 -22.74
C ARG A 143 -8.53 7.07 -23.90
N PRO A 144 -7.74 6.01 -23.71
CA PRO A 144 -7.49 5.04 -24.77
C PRO A 144 -8.77 4.23 -25.09
N LYS A 145 -8.92 3.88 -26.36
CA LYS A 145 -9.96 2.93 -26.77
C LYS A 145 -9.67 1.58 -26.13
N ASP A 146 -10.71 0.93 -25.60
CA ASP A 146 -10.59 -0.34 -24.89
C ASP A 146 -9.57 -0.30 -23.73
N GLY A 147 -9.49 0.86 -23.10
CA GLY A 147 -8.54 1.13 -22.03
C GLY A 147 -8.80 0.35 -20.78
N LYS A 148 -7.71 0.03 -20.09
CA LYS A 148 -7.72 -0.68 -18.81
C LYS A 148 -6.94 0.12 -17.77
N MET A 149 -7.43 0.09 -16.54
CA MET A 149 -6.78 0.74 -15.40
C MET A 149 -6.25 -0.32 -14.44
N ILE A 150 -4.98 -0.19 -14.06
CA ILE A 150 -4.36 -1.04 -13.04
C ILE A 150 -4.15 -0.24 -11.77
N THR A 151 -4.64 -0.79 -10.66
CA THR A 151 -4.41 -0.30 -9.30
C THR A 151 -3.61 -1.31 -8.49
N SER A 152 -3.03 -0.88 -7.39
CA SER A 152 -2.15 -1.71 -6.56
C SER A 152 -2.86 -2.32 -5.35
N ALA A 153 -4.14 -2.61 -5.43
CA ALA A 153 -4.82 -3.33 -4.35
C ALA A 153 -4.31 -4.78 -4.27
N GLY A 154 -3.82 -5.18 -3.10
CA GLY A 154 -3.22 -6.49 -2.92
C GLY A 154 -2.07 -6.75 -3.89
N TRP A 155 -2.15 -7.81 -4.68
CA TRP A 155 -1.18 -8.11 -5.75
C TRP A 155 -1.27 -7.17 -6.95
N GLY A 156 -2.40 -6.51 -7.12
CA GLY A 156 -2.73 -5.68 -8.26
C GLY A 156 -4.01 -6.14 -8.94
N ASN A 157 -4.76 -5.20 -9.48
CA ASN A 157 -5.99 -5.49 -10.20
C ASN A 157 -6.15 -4.58 -11.43
N GLU A 158 -6.77 -5.14 -12.45
CA GLU A 158 -7.01 -4.51 -13.73
C GLU A 158 -8.50 -4.41 -13.99
N PHE A 159 -8.95 -3.21 -14.29
CA PHE A 159 -10.36 -2.90 -14.59
C PHE A 159 -10.53 -2.51 -16.04
N ASP A 160 -11.61 -2.94 -16.66
CA ASP A 160 -12.12 -2.29 -17.86
C ASP A 160 -12.64 -0.91 -17.48
N MET A 161 -12.16 0.12 -18.19
CA MET A 161 -12.51 1.49 -17.83
C MET A 161 -13.94 1.82 -18.28
N ALA A 162 -14.74 2.31 -17.33
CA ALA A 162 -16.10 2.77 -17.60
C ALA A 162 -16.18 4.30 -17.46
N THR A 163 -16.98 4.96 -18.31
CA THR A 163 -17.27 6.38 -18.17
C THR A 163 -17.94 6.67 -16.84
N GLY A 164 -17.42 7.66 -16.11
CA GLY A 164 -17.84 7.98 -14.76
C GLY A 164 -17.19 7.11 -13.67
N GLY A 165 -16.40 6.10 -14.04
CA GLY A 165 -15.63 5.29 -13.10
C GLY A 165 -14.52 6.10 -12.45
N ALA A 166 -14.30 5.85 -11.16
CA ALA A 166 -13.16 6.37 -10.41
C ALA A 166 -12.36 5.19 -9.88
N TYR A 167 -11.07 5.19 -10.18
CA TYR A 167 -10.12 4.17 -9.76
C TYR A 167 -9.13 4.79 -8.81
N LYS A 168 -8.90 4.14 -7.68
CA LYS A 168 -8.06 4.74 -6.63
C LYS A 168 -7.14 3.75 -5.94
N VAL A 169 -6.05 4.30 -5.46
CA VAL A 169 -5.06 3.66 -4.61
C VAL A 169 -5.03 4.44 -3.30
N THR A 170 -5.46 3.82 -2.20
CA THR A 170 -5.36 4.41 -0.86
C THR A 170 -4.09 3.89 -0.21
N TYR A 171 -3.04 4.67 -0.27
CA TYR A 171 -1.68 4.28 0.10
C TYR A 171 -1.26 4.80 1.48
N PRO A 172 -0.50 4.03 2.28
CA PRO A 172 -0.29 2.59 2.18
C PRO A 172 -1.42 1.81 2.85
N SER A 173 -1.97 0.82 2.17
CA SER A 173 -3.03 -0.05 2.71
C SER A 173 -3.26 -1.28 1.82
N CYS A 174 -4.21 -2.14 2.19
CA CYS A 174 -4.62 -3.26 1.34
C CYS A 174 -5.24 -2.84 0.01
N THR A 175 -5.76 -1.63 -0.10
CA THR A 175 -6.29 -1.04 -1.35
C THR A 175 -5.27 -0.16 -2.08
N GLY A 176 -4.04 -0.15 -1.60
CA GLY A 176 -2.93 0.58 -2.19
C GLY A 176 -1.60 0.08 -1.65
N SER A 177 -1.14 -1.08 -2.11
CA SER A 177 0.13 -1.67 -1.68
C SER A 177 1.36 -0.92 -2.18
N MET A 178 1.21 -0.21 -3.29
CA MET A 178 2.24 0.60 -3.95
C MET A 178 1.64 1.91 -4.46
N GLN A 179 2.46 2.92 -4.66
CA GLN A 179 2.00 4.29 -4.94
C GLN A 179 2.02 4.63 -6.44
N LEU A 180 1.29 3.85 -7.24
CA LEU A 180 1.19 4.07 -8.68
C LEU A 180 -0.18 3.69 -9.25
N LEU A 181 -0.48 4.28 -10.41
CA LEU A 181 -1.56 3.91 -11.30
C LEU A 181 -1.00 3.69 -12.71
N LEU A 182 -1.53 2.71 -13.41
CA LEU A 182 -1.15 2.38 -14.78
C LEU A 182 -2.41 2.33 -15.65
N MET A 183 -2.33 2.92 -16.83
CA MET A 183 -3.43 2.89 -17.79
C MET A 183 -2.91 2.44 -19.15
N HIS A 184 -3.51 1.41 -19.72
CA HIS A 184 -3.05 0.83 -20.99
C HIS A 184 -4.21 0.37 -21.87
N ASN A 185 -3.89 0.03 -23.10
CA ASN A 185 -4.81 -0.51 -24.10
C ASN A 185 -4.36 -1.85 -24.68
N GLY A 186 -3.49 -2.57 -23.96
CA GLY A 186 -2.86 -3.81 -24.39
C GLY A 186 -1.52 -3.62 -25.11
N GLU A 187 -1.16 -2.38 -25.43
CA GLU A 187 0.12 -1.98 -26.03
C GLU A 187 0.96 -1.20 -25.01
N GLY A 188 1.10 0.09 -25.21
CA GLY A 188 1.81 0.96 -24.28
C GLY A 188 0.99 1.33 -23.03
N SER A 189 1.68 1.79 -22.00
CA SER A 189 1.07 2.18 -20.73
C SER A 189 1.44 3.58 -20.30
N PHE A 190 0.44 4.36 -19.94
CA PHE A 190 0.61 5.58 -19.16
C PHE A 190 0.97 5.20 -17.72
N TYR A 191 1.92 5.91 -17.15
CA TYR A 191 2.47 5.70 -15.83
C TYR A 191 2.33 6.97 -14.99
N TYR A 192 1.70 6.83 -13.85
CA TYR A 192 1.51 7.90 -12.87
C TYR A 192 1.88 7.34 -11.49
N ALA A 193 2.89 7.90 -10.85
CA ALA A 193 3.34 7.44 -9.55
C ALA A 193 3.84 8.59 -8.67
N THR A 194 3.80 8.38 -7.37
CA THR A 194 4.47 9.25 -6.41
C THR A 194 5.75 8.60 -5.93
N GLU A 195 6.84 9.35 -5.89
CA GLU A 195 8.13 8.87 -5.37
C GLU A 195 8.36 9.36 -3.94
N ASP A 196 7.53 8.85 -3.03
CA ASP A 196 7.60 9.17 -1.61
C ASP A 196 8.33 8.05 -0.85
N ARG A 197 9.48 8.38 -0.29
CA ARG A 197 10.32 7.46 0.50
C ARG A 197 9.94 7.39 1.97
N ASN A 198 8.90 8.13 2.37
CA ASN A 198 8.45 8.22 3.76
C ASN A 198 7.07 7.60 3.97
N ALA A 199 6.48 7.01 2.95
CA ALA A 199 5.17 6.35 3.00
C ALA A 199 4.07 7.19 3.64
N CYS A 200 4.01 8.47 3.32
CA CYS A 200 2.93 9.34 3.76
C CYS A 200 1.58 8.86 3.24
N GLY A 201 0.57 8.88 4.08
CA GLY A 201 -0.79 8.55 3.69
C GLY A 201 -1.30 9.48 2.58
N LYS A 202 -1.80 8.91 1.49
CA LYS A 202 -2.32 9.65 0.33
C LYS A 202 -3.25 8.77 -0.50
N GLU A 203 -3.99 9.41 -1.39
CA GLU A 203 -4.84 8.73 -2.36
C GLU A 203 -4.45 9.15 -3.77
N LEU A 204 -4.10 8.18 -4.62
CA LEU A 204 -3.93 8.38 -6.05
C LEU A 204 -5.25 8.00 -6.72
N ARG A 205 -5.77 8.88 -7.55
CA ARG A 205 -7.07 8.69 -8.19
C ARG A 205 -6.99 8.93 -9.68
N ALA A 206 -7.72 8.12 -10.45
CA ALA A 206 -7.99 8.32 -11.87
C ALA A 206 -9.50 8.37 -12.09
N VAL A 207 -10.00 9.48 -12.59
CA VAL A 207 -11.42 9.68 -12.89
C VAL A 207 -11.63 9.63 -14.38
N CYS A 208 -12.45 8.68 -14.82
CA CYS A 208 -12.68 8.39 -16.24
C CYS A 208 -13.87 9.18 -16.78
N GLY A 209 -13.58 10.17 -17.64
CA GLY A 209 -14.58 10.86 -18.46
C GLY A 209 -14.84 10.12 -19.76
N SER A 210 -15.65 10.72 -20.66
CA SER A 210 -15.95 10.15 -21.98
C SER A 210 -14.76 10.18 -22.94
N LYS A 211 -13.92 11.20 -22.86
CA LYS A 211 -12.79 11.44 -23.77
C LYS A 211 -11.44 11.52 -23.06
N SER A 212 -11.44 11.72 -21.75
CA SER A 212 -10.24 11.90 -20.96
C SER A 212 -10.29 11.16 -19.63
N VAL A 213 -9.11 10.93 -19.07
CA VAL A 213 -8.93 10.40 -17.71
C VAL A 213 -8.11 11.42 -16.93
N THR A 214 -8.62 11.85 -15.78
CA THR A 214 -7.92 12.78 -14.90
C THR A 214 -7.24 12.02 -13.78
N PHE A 215 -5.92 12.13 -13.72
CA PHE A 215 -5.09 11.61 -12.64
C PHE A 215 -4.84 12.70 -11.60
N VAL A 216 -4.95 12.35 -10.33
CA VAL A 216 -4.70 13.27 -9.22
C VAL A 216 -4.21 12.52 -7.99
N THR A 217 -3.32 13.15 -7.22
CA THR A 217 -2.96 12.70 -5.87
C THR A 217 -3.60 13.64 -4.86
N GLU A 218 -4.36 13.08 -3.94
CA GLU A 218 -5.00 13.80 -2.84
C GLU A 218 -4.33 13.44 -1.52
N VAL A 219 -4.09 14.43 -0.69
CA VAL A 219 -3.46 14.23 0.62
C VAL A 219 -4.01 15.19 1.67
N VAL A 220 -4.27 14.65 2.87
CA VAL A 220 -4.35 15.45 4.09
C VAL A 220 -2.92 15.64 4.55
N THR A 221 -2.45 16.88 4.54
CA THR A 221 -1.06 17.20 4.82
C THR A 221 -0.73 17.09 6.30
N SER A 222 0.56 16.93 6.60
CA SER A 222 1.06 17.26 7.93
C SER A 222 1.15 18.79 8.06
N GLU A 223 0.68 19.34 9.16
CA GLU A 223 0.89 20.75 9.46
C GLU A 223 2.39 21.10 9.56
N GLY A 224 3.22 20.10 9.86
CA GLY A 224 4.68 20.22 9.87
C GLY A 224 5.34 20.40 8.50
N TRP A 225 4.62 20.21 7.40
CA TRP A 225 5.15 20.47 6.05
C TRP A 225 5.15 21.95 5.68
N THR A 226 4.45 22.78 6.44
CA THR A 226 4.56 24.24 6.34
C THR A 226 5.45 24.75 7.48
N ASP A 227 6.54 25.43 7.13
CA ASP A 227 7.44 26.00 8.10
C ASP A 227 6.72 27.12 8.89
N ALA A 228 6.60 26.97 10.20
CA ALA A 228 5.88 27.91 11.05
C ALA A 228 6.55 29.29 11.13
N THR A 229 7.85 29.38 10.84
CA THR A 229 8.61 30.64 10.91
C THR A 229 8.62 31.42 9.61
N THR A 230 8.51 30.75 8.48
CA THR A 230 8.59 31.35 7.13
C THR A 230 7.27 31.31 6.36
N GLY A 231 6.36 30.38 6.68
CA GLY A 231 5.15 30.10 5.90
C GLY A 231 5.41 29.27 4.62
N ARG A 232 6.65 28.79 4.43
CA ARG A 232 7.01 27.96 3.28
C ARG A 232 6.42 26.56 3.41
N PHE A 233 5.65 26.15 2.40
CA PHE A 233 5.15 24.80 2.21
C PHE A 233 5.90 24.12 1.09
N ASP A 234 6.40 22.91 1.33
CA ASP A 234 6.95 22.01 0.33
C ASP A 234 6.22 20.67 0.41
N LEU A 235 5.65 20.21 -0.70
CA LEU A 235 5.13 18.86 -0.79
C LEU A 235 6.31 17.88 -0.77
N PRO A 236 6.38 16.91 0.17
CA PRO A 236 7.63 16.19 0.46
C PRO A 236 7.95 15.05 -0.50
N TRP A 237 7.23 14.89 -1.57
CA TRP A 237 7.54 13.93 -2.65
C TRP A 237 7.33 14.54 -4.02
N THR A 238 7.91 13.88 -5.00
CA THR A 238 7.74 14.21 -6.42
C THR A 238 6.77 13.22 -7.06
N THR A 239 5.84 13.71 -7.87
CA THR A 239 5.02 12.85 -8.74
C THR A 239 5.71 12.71 -10.08
N VAL A 240 5.72 11.49 -10.62
CA VAL A 240 6.34 11.16 -11.89
C VAL A 240 5.30 10.68 -12.89
N VAL A 241 5.46 11.10 -14.13
CA VAL A 241 4.54 10.81 -15.24
C VAL A 241 5.34 10.41 -16.46
N GLY A 242 4.89 9.36 -17.14
CA GLY A 242 5.50 8.90 -18.37
C GLY A 242 4.60 7.96 -19.15
N TYR A 243 5.06 7.58 -20.32
CA TYR A 243 4.41 6.56 -21.14
C TYR A 243 5.47 5.55 -21.59
N ASN A 244 5.20 4.28 -21.32
CA ASN A 244 6.08 3.18 -21.72
C ASN A 244 5.45 2.42 -22.88
N PRO A 245 6.07 2.44 -24.09
CA PRO A 245 5.53 1.77 -25.25
C PRO A 245 5.52 0.23 -25.13
N ASP A 246 6.34 -0.32 -24.23
CA ASP A 246 6.49 -1.76 -24.02
C ASP A 246 5.47 -2.32 -23.00
N GLY A 247 4.55 -1.49 -22.51
CA GLY A 247 3.43 -1.88 -21.67
C GLY A 247 3.62 -1.64 -20.18
N TRP A 248 2.62 -2.03 -19.41
CA TRP A 248 2.54 -1.73 -17.99
C TRP A 248 3.60 -2.46 -17.14
N GLN A 249 3.93 -3.71 -17.49
CA GLN A 249 4.98 -4.45 -16.75
C GLN A 249 6.36 -3.83 -16.99
N ALA A 250 6.63 -3.41 -18.21
CA ALA A 250 7.87 -2.70 -18.54
C ALA A 250 7.97 -1.39 -17.75
N ALA A 251 6.88 -0.63 -17.65
CA ALA A 251 6.83 0.58 -16.83
C ALA A 251 7.13 0.29 -15.35
N ALA A 252 6.51 -0.74 -14.79
CA ALA A 252 6.75 -1.16 -13.41
C ALA A 252 8.21 -1.58 -13.17
N LEU A 253 8.79 -2.35 -14.10
CA LEU A 253 10.17 -2.84 -14.00
C LEU A 253 11.22 -1.76 -14.25
N GLN A 254 10.98 -0.88 -15.20
CA GLN A 254 11.97 0.13 -15.62
C GLN A 254 11.92 1.39 -14.76
N TRP A 255 10.77 1.72 -14.16
CA TRP A 255 10.58 2.97 -13.43
C TRP A 255 10.25 2.78 -11.95
N TYR A 256 9.25 1.95 -11.62
CA TYR A 256 8.86 1.79 -10.23
C TYR A 256 9.86 0.95 -9.42
N ARG A 257 10.25 -0.21 -9.94
CA ARG A 257 11.21 -1.07 -9.25
C ARG A 257 12.55 -0.36 -8.92
N PRO A 258 13.20 0.38 -9.84
CA PRO A 258 14.40 1.15 -9.50
C PRO A 258 14.16 2.24 -8.43
N PHE A 259 13.01 2.88 -8.43
CA PHE A 259 12.62 3.79 -7.35
C PHE A 259 12.62 3.07 -5.99
N THR A 260 12.07 1.85 -5.92
CA THR A 260 12.03 1.08 -4.68
C THR A 260 13.40 0.77 -4.11
N PHE A 261 14.44 0.67 -4.93
CA PHE A 261 15.82 0.47 -4.46
C PHE A 261 16.37 1.67 -3.67
N THR A 262 15.78 2.84 -3.85
CA THR A 262 16.11 4.05 -3.08
C THR A 262 15.32 4.15 -1.78
N CYS A 263 14.37 3.25 -1.57
CA CYS A 263 13.53 3.18 -0.37
C CYS A 263 14.06 2.13 0.61
N GLU A 264 13.83 2.33 1.90
CA GLU A 264 14.21 1.35 2.93
C GLU A 264 13.55 -0.02 2.71
N TRP A 265 12.36 -0.05 2.12
CA TRP A 265 11.61 -1.29 1.91
C TRP A 265 11.99 -2.08 0.65
N GLY A 266 12.75 -1.51 -0.25
CA GLY A 266 13.12 -2.17 -1.50
C GLY A 266 14.63 -2.38 -1.70
N ASN A 267 15.46 -1.95 -0.77
CA ASN A 267 16.91 -1.93 -0.94
C ASN A 267 17.63 -3.25 -0.56
N LYS A 268 16.90 -4.23 -0.05
CA LYS A 268 17.48 -5.53 0.35
C LYS A 268 16.78 -6.67 -0.36
N SER A 269 17.58 -7.59 -0.92
CA SER A 269 17.05 -8.86 -1.42
C SER A 269 16.60 -9.76 -0.26
N LEU A 270 15.73 -10.73 -0.55
CA LEU A 270 15.26 -11.67 0.45
C LEU A 270 16.42 -12.43 1.13
N GLN A 271 17.43 -12.85 0.34
CA GLN A 271 18.61 -13.56 0.86
C GLN A 271 19.46 -12.70 1.79
N SER A 272 19.44 -11.38 1.63
CA SER A 272 20.20 -10.46 2.50
C SER A 272 19.47 -10.09 3.78
N ARG A 273 18.22 -10.53 3.95
CA ARG A 273 17.40 -10.31 5.14
C ARG A 273 17.62 -11.45 6.15
N ASN A 274 17.51 -11.12 7.42
CA ASN A 274 17.62 -12.11 8.52
C ASN A 274 16.27 -12.82 8.74
N ILE A 275 15.93 -13.74 7.83
CA ILE A 275 14.71 -14.54 7.89
C ILE A 275 15.05 -15.94 8.42
N PRO A 276 14.33 -16.48 9.42
CA PRO A 276 14.54 -17.85 9.87
C PRO A 276 14.40 -18.87 8.75
N GLN A 277 15.31 -19.84 8.71
CA GLN A 277 15.32 -20.85 7.64
C GLN A 277 13.99 -21.61 7.56
N TRP A 278 13.38 -21.93 8.70
CA TRP A 278 12.09 -22.63 8.70
C TRP A 278 10.97 -21.86 7.98
N LEU A 279 11.04 -20.52 7.98
CA LEU A 279 10.08 -19.70 7.24
C LEU A 279 10.37 -19.69 5.75
N LEU A 280 11.66 -19.61 5.37
CA LEU A 280 12.08 -19.74 3.97
C LEU A 280 11.66 -21.10 3.38
N ASP A 281 11.73 -22.17 4.19
CA ASP A 281 11.37 -23.53 3.80
C ASP A 281 9.85 -23.82 3.86
N LYS A 282 9.06 -22.85 4.32
CA LYS A 282 7.61 -23.01 4.47
C LYS A 282 6.91 -23.00 3.12
N ASP A 283 6.05 -23.99 2.89
CA ASP A 283 5.28 -24.10 1.66
C ASP A 283 3.78 -23.93 1.86
N LEU A 284 3.27 -24.24 3.04
CA LEU A 284 1.83 -24.25 3.31
C LEU A 284 1.50 -23.68 4.69
N TRP A 285 0.50 -22.83 4.73
CA TRP A 285 -0.13 -22.30 5.92
C TRP A 285 -1.60 -22.74 6.01
N ILE A 286 -2.02 -23.13 7.21
CA ILE A 286 -3.44 -23.33 7.52
C ILE A 286 -3.87 -22.33 8.59
N ARG A 287 -5.16 -22.15 8.73
CA ARG A 287 -5.76 -21.22 9.68
C ARG A 287 -6.64 -21.99 10.66
N SER A 288 -6.33 -21.95 11.94
CA SER A 288 -7.21 -22.53 12.95
C SER A 288 -8.23 -21.51 13.46
N LYS A 289 -9.44 -22.00 13.70
CA LYS A 289 -10.55 -21.24 14.29
C LYS A 289 -10.84 -21.77 15.69
N GLY A 290 -10.00 -21.40 16.66
CA GLY A 290 -10.14 -21.83 18.04
C GLY A 290 -9.26 -23.03 18.39
N VAL A 291 -9.55 -23.61 19.55
CA VAL A 291 -8.71 -24.60 20.22
C VAL A 291 -9.48 -25.85 20.64
N THR A 292 -10.62 -26.12 20.02
CA THR A 292 -11.46 -27.30 20.34
C THR A 292 -10.81 -28.60 19.89
N ASP A 293 -11.27 -29.72 20.45
CA ASP A 293 -10.82 -31.06 20.02
C ASP A 293 -11.06 -31.30 18.51
N THR A 294 -12.14 -30.77 17.97
CA THR A 294 -12.45 -30.85 16.54
C THR A 294 -11.39 -30.14 15.71
N VAL A 295 -10.98 -28.95 16.11
CA VAL A 295 -9.93 -28.18 15.44
C VAL A 295 -8.58 -28.90 15.54
N MET A 296 -8.23 -29.41 16.70
CA MET A 296 -6.99 -30.18 16.91
C MET A 296 -6.97 -31.45 16.08
N ALA A 297 -8.07 -32.18 16.00
CA ALA A 297 -8.19 -33.38 15.16
C ALA A 297 -7.99 -33.03 13.67
N ALA A 298 -8.56 -31.92 13.21
CA ALA A 298 -8.39 -31.45 11.83
C ALA A 298 -6.94 -31.01 11.55
N ILE A 299 -6.28 -30.35 12.48
CA ILE A 299 -4.85 -29.97 12.36
C ILE A 299 -3.98 -31.23 12.28
N ASN A 300 -4.19 -32.22 13.13
CA ASN A 300 -3.47 -33.48 13.09
C ASN A 300 -3.66 -34.23 11.77
N LYS A 301 -4.89 -34.31 11.25
CA LYS A 301 -5.17 -34.87 9.92
C LYS A 301 -4.44 -34.11 8.81
N THR A 302 -4.39 -32.78 8.91
CA THR A 302 -3.68 -31.94 7.95
C THR A 302 -2.18 -32.25 7.94
N ILE A 303 -1.58 -32.37 9.13
CA ILE A 303 -0.16 -32.73 9.23
C ILE A 303 0.10 -34.13 8.71
N ASP A 304 -0.79 -35.10 9.01
CA ASP A 304 -0.68 -36.46 8.47
C ASP A 304 -0.74 -36.49 6.93
N PHE A 305 -1.57 -35.65 6.34
CA PHE A 305 -1.76 -35.60 4.89
C PHE A 305 -0.67 -34.82 4.15
N PHE A 306 -0.32 -33.63 4.62
CA PHE A 306 0.64 -32.72 3.97
C PHE A 306 2.09 -32.93 4.45
N GLY A 307 2.29 -33.50 5.62
CA GLY A 307 3.61 -33.72 6.20
C GLY A 307 4.03 -32.66 7.23
N GLU A 308 5.22 -32.87 7.77
CA GLU A 308 5.83 -31.94 8.72
C GLU A 308 6.18 -30.60 8.05
N GLY A 309 6.32 -29.55 8.84
CA GLY A 309 6.78 -28.25 8.38
C GLY A 309 5.69 -27.29 7.92
N ILE A 310 4.41 -27.64 8.04
CA ILE A 310 3.32 -26.68 7.79
C ILE A 310 3.25 -25.64 8.90
N GLY A 311 2.73 -24.46 8.55
CA GLY A 311 2.46 -23.38 9.50
C GLY A 311 0.99 -23.28 9.86
N VAL A 312 0.71 -22.86 11.08
CA VAL A 312 -0.65 -22.66 11.58
C VAL A 312 -0.80 -21.24 12.09
N HIS A 313 -1.62 -20.45 11.42
CA HIS A 313 -2.10 -19.19 11.95
C HIS A 313 -3.24 -19.47 12.92
N THR A 314 -3.04 -19.15 14.22
CA THR A 314 -4.00 -19.47 15.25
C THR A 314 -4.87 -18.27 15.60
N TYR A 315 -6.17 -18.43 15.39
CA TYR A 315 -7.20 -17.45 15.72
C TYR A 315 -8.10 -17.98 16.84
N TYR A 316 -8.91 -17.12 17.47
CA TYR A 316 -9.86 -17.48 18.54
C TYR A 316 -9.21 -18.20 19.71
N TRP A 317 -7.98 -17.84 20.04
CA TRP A 317 -7.21 -18.45 21.12
C TRP A 317 -7.39 -17.75 22.47
N HIS A 318 -7.78 -16.46 22.44
CA HIS A 318 -8.04 -15.68 23.66
C HIS A 318 -9.43 -15.97 24.22
N ASN A 319 -9.65 -15.64 25.49
CA ASN A 319 -10.82 -16.08 26.22
C ASN A 319 -12.10 -15.26 25.94
N TYR A 320 -11.97 -14.16 25.26
CA TYR A 320 -13.10 -13.35 24.80
C TYR A 320 -13.58 -13.75 23.40
N PRO A 321 -14.81 -13.39 23.00
CA PRO A 321 -15.25 -13.55 21.63
C PRO A 321 -14.33 -12.80 20.65
N TYR A 322 -14.18 -13.35 19.45
CA TYR A 322 -13.33 -12.74 18.41
C TYR A 322 -13.76 -11.31 18.07
N ASP A 323 -12.79 -10.44 17.82
CA ASP A 323 -12.95 -9.00 17.58
C ASP A 323 -13.58 -8.22 18.75
N THR A 324 -13.43 -8.72 19.95
CA THR A 324 -13.89 -8.03 21.16
C THR A 324 -12.76 -7.89 22.19
N HIS A 325 -12.87 -6.91 23.06
CA HIS A 325 -11.97 -6.67 24.20
C HIS A 325 -10.51 -6.42 23.83
N TYR A 326 -10.20 -6.09 22.58
CA TYR A 326 -8.84 -5.77 22.18
C TYR A 326 -8.31 -4.55 22.97
N PRO A 327 -7.07 -4.55 23.44
CA PRO A 327 -6.00 -5.57 23.34
C PRO A 327 -5.93 -6.57 24.51
N ASP A 328 -7.00 -6.79 25.26
CA ASP A 328 -7.04 -7.66 26.42
C ASP A 328 -7.14 -9.14 25.99
N TYR A 329 -6.04 -9.68 25.44
CA TYR A 329 -6.00 -11.04 24.92
C TYR A 329 -5.83 -12.13 25.98
N PHE A 330 -5.24 -11.77 27.13
CA PHE A 330 -4.98 -12.73 28.20
C PHE A 330 -6.07 -12.70 29.27
N PRO A 331 -6.41 -13.85 29.87
CA PRO A 331 -5.78 -15.16 29.69
C PRO A 331 -6.12 -15.79 28.32
N ALA A 332 -5.22 -16.63 27.82
CA ALA A 332 -5.51 -17.51 26.70
C ALA A 332 -6.52 -18.59 27.13
N LYS A 333 -7.21 -19.22 26.17
CA LYS A 333 -8.01 -20.41 26.44
C LYS A 333 -7.11 -21.50 27.01
N PRO A 334 -7.57 -22.27 28.04
CA PRO A 334 -6.70 -23.23 28.75
C PRO A 334 -6.04 -24.27 27.83
N GLU A 335 -6.69 -24.67 26.76
CA GLU A 335 -6.22 -25.70 25.83
C GLU A 335 -5.16 -25.18 24.83
N PHE A 336 -4.95 -23.87 24.74
CA PHE A 336 -4.15 -23.28 23.69
C PHE A 336 -2.66 -23.62 23.77
N GLU A 337 -2.09 -23.60 24.98
CA GLU A 337 -0.68 -23.96 25.19
C GLU A 337 -0.40 -25.41 24.78
N GLY A 338 -1.31 -26.32 25.14
CA GLY A 338 -1.25 -27.71 24.70
C GLY A 338 -1.33 -27.90 23.20
N MET A 339 -2.18 -27.11 22.54
CA MET A 339 -2.30 -27.10 21.07
C MET A 339 -0.98 -26.67 20.41
N ILE A 340 -0.37 -25.60 20.87
CA ILE A 340 0.93 -25.13 20.37
C ILE A 340 1.99 -26.21 20.54
N SER A 341 2.09 -26.80 21.72
CA SER A 341 3.04 -27.87 21.99
C SER A 341 2.85 -29.08 21.05
N THR A 342 1.61 -29.49 20.82
CA THR A 342 1.28 -30.58 19.90
C THR A 342 1.74 -30.28 18.46
N ILE A 343 1.49 -29.06 17.97
CA ILE A 343 1.91 -28.62 16.65
C ILE A 343 3.46 -28.64 16.54
N GLN A 344 4.15 -28.12 17.53
CA GLN A 344 5.61 -28.03 17.54
C GLN A 344 6.30 -29.39 17.66
N LYS A 345 5.74 -30.34 18.43
CA LYS A 345 6.25 -31.72 18.51
C LYS A 345 6.22 -32.44 17.16
N ARG A 346 5.34 -32.02 16.26
CA ARG A 346 5.26 -32.52 14.90
C ARG A 346 6.05 -31.66 13.91
N LYS A 347 7.02 -30.88 14.38
CA LYS A 347 7.91 -30.00 13.60
C LYS A 347 7.15 -28.97 12.74
N CYS A 348 5.98 -28.58 13.17
CA CYS A 348 5.17 -27.53 12.58
C CYS A 348 5.26 -26.25 13.43
N HIS A 349 4.77 -25.15 12.94
CA HIS A 349 4.91 -23.86 13.57
C HIS A 349 3.55 -23.21 13.82
N ALA A 350 3.37 -22.57 14.97
CA ALA A 350 2.14 -21.90 15.36
C ALA A 350 2.39 -20.42 15.67
N VAL A 351 1.62 -19.54 15.05
CA VAL A 351 1.76 -18.10 15.20
C VAL A 351 0.39 -17.48 15.48
N PRO A 352 0.16 -16.95 16.69
CA PRO A 352 -1.14 -16.42 17.10
C PRO A 352 -1.42 -15.02 16.53
N TYR A 353 -2.69 -14.80 16.25
CA TYR A 353 -3.27 -13.53 15.82
C TYR A 353 -3.47 -12.55 16.98
N ILE A 354 -3.03 -11.33 16.79
CA ILE A 354 -3.49 -10.16 17.54
C ILE A 354 -3.79 -9.01 16.58
N ASN A 355 -4.62 -8.07 17.03
CA ASN A 355 -4.86 -6.81 16.32
C ASN A 355 -3.90 -5.74 16.84
N GLY A 356 -3.20 -5.07 15.96
CA GLY A 356 -2.20 -4.05 16.29
C GLY A 356 -2.70 -2.61 16.21
N ARG A 357 -4.02 -2.38 16.05
CA ARG A 357 -4.55 -1.04 15.78
C ARG A 357 -5.78 -0.65 16.60
N LEU A 358 -6.62 -1.59 16.96
CA LEU A 358 -7.92 -1.32 17.55
C LEU A 358 -7.92 -1.50 19.08
N TRP A 359 -8.66 -0.62 19.75
CA TRP A 359 -8.92 -0.71 21.19
C TRP A 359 -10.43 -0.71 21.42
N ASP A 360 -10.91 -1.77 22.06
CA ASP A 360 -12.32 -1.90 22.43
C ASP A 360 -12.59 -1.11 23.71
N PRO A 361 -13.49 -0.10 23.69
CA PRO A 361 -13.85 0.65 24.90
C PRO A 361 -14.44 -0.21 26.02
N ALA A 362 -14.94 -1.41 25.71
CA ALA A 362 -15.44 -2.36 26.69
C ALA A 362 -14.32 -3.18 27.36
N ALA A 363 -13.09 -3.14 26.84
CA ALA A 363 -11.95 -3.78 27.50
C ALA A 363 -11.62 -3.09 28.82
N ASP A 364 -11.30 -3.87 29.86
CA ASP A 364 -10.93 -3.32 31.18
C ASP A 364 -9.75 -2.35 31.07
N SER A 365 -8.78 -2.67 30.22
CA SER A 365 -7.61 -1.82 29.97
C SER A 365 -7.95 -0.44 29.42
N TYR A 366 -9.03 -0.30 28.66
CA TYR A 366 -9.40 0.98 28.06
C TYR A 366 -9.69 2.04 29.12
N THR A 367 -10.49 1.72 30.11
CA THR A 367 -10.78 2.61 31.22
C THR A 367 -9.58 2.75 32.16
N ALA A 368 -8.95 1.63 32.52
CA ALA A 368 -7.83 1.59 33.46
C ALA A 368 -6.61 2.41 32.97
N LEU A 369 -6.34 2.41 31.69
CA LEU A 369 -5.17 3.07 31.08
C LEU A 369 -5.53 4.34 30.29
N ASN A 370 -6.79 4.77 30.33
CA ASN A 370 -7.28 5.91 29.53
C ASN A 370 -6.99 5.73 28.02
N GLY A 371 -7.55 4.68 27.45
CA GLY A 371 -7.37 4.33 26.03
C GLY A 371 -7.77 5.45 25.07
N ALA A 372 -8.74 6.29 25.44
CA ALA A 372 -9.14 7.46 24.65
C ALA A 372 -7.98 8.43 24.40
N SER A 373 -7.04 8.56 25.35
CA SER A 373 -5.88 9.43 25.22
C SER A 373 -4.88 8.94 24.16
N ALA A 374 -4.88 7.64 23.86
CA ALA A 374 -4.04 7.01 22.86
C ALA A 374 -4.70 6.94 21.47
N SER A 375 -5.97 7.32 21.35
CA SER A 375 -6.74 7.19 20.11
C SER A 375 -6.47 8.32 19.14
N CYS A 376 -6.53 8.01 17.84
CA CYS A 376 -6.49 9.01 16.78
C CYS A 376 -7.70 9.96 16.89
N ARG A 377 -7.46 11.24 16.67
CA ARG A 377 -8.49 12.28 16.69
C ARG A 377 -8.65 12.93 15.33
N LYS A 378 -9.92 13.13 14.96
CA LYS A 378 -10.29 13.94 13.81
C LYS A 378 -10.01 15.42 14.09
N ALA A 379 -10.11 16.25 13.05
CA ALA A 379 -9.91 17.70 13.16
C ALA A 379 -10.89 18.38 14.15
N ASP A 380 -12.11 17.83 14.31
CA ASP A 380 -13.11 18.30 15.26
C ASP A 380 -12.90 17.81 16.70
N GLY A 381 -11.84 17.02 16.95
CA GLY A 381 -11.49 16.45 18.25
C GLY A 381 -12.18 15.15 18.60
N THR A 382 -13.10 14.65 17.77
CA THR A 382 -13.74 13.34 17.98
C THR A 382 -12.81 12.20 17.60
N LEU A 383 -13.06 11.01 18.17
CA LEU A 383 -12.25 9.81 17.90
C LEU A 383 -12.68 9.16 16.58
N TYR A 384 -11.71 8.57 15.88
CA TYR A 384 -12.03 7.60 14.83
C TYR A 384 -12.52 6.31 15.47
N THR A 385 -13.58 5.75 14.92
CA THR A 385 -14.18 4.50 15.38
C THR A 385 -14.50 3.58 14.20
N GLU A 386 -14.48 2.27 14.45
CA GLU A 386 -14.80 1.25 13.46
C GLU A 386 -15.67 0.16 14.07
N ILE A 387 -16.63 -0.33 13.30
CA ILE A 387 -17.50 -1.44 13.67
C ILE A 387 -17.28 -2.58 12.67
N TYR A 388 -16.89 -3.75 13.16
CA TYR A 388 -16.77 -4.93 12.32
C TYR A 388 -18.08 -5.73 12.30
N PRO A 389 -18.50 -6.23 11.12
CA PRO A 389 -19.79 -6.92 10.98
C PRO A 389 -19.95 -8.15 11.87
N THR A 390 -18.84 -8.86 12.14
CA THR A 390 -18.85 -10.11 12.90
C THR A 390 -19.12 -9.87 14.38
N SER A 391 -18.39 -8.97 15.01
CA SER A 391 -18.51 -8.68 16.44
C SER A 391 -19.55 -7.63 16.77
N LYS A 392 -19.79 -6.70 15.83
CA LYS A 392 -20.62 -5.49 16.00
C LYS A 392 -20.12 -4.58 17.13
N VAL A 393 -18.88 -4.72 17.52
CA VAL A 393 -18.23 -3.90 18.55
C VAL A 393 -17.70 -2.62 17.94
N LEU A 394 -17.95 -1.51 18.61
CA LEU A 394 -17.39 -0.21 18.27
C LEU A 394 -15.98 -0.12 18.86
N ASN A 395 -14.97 -0.20 18.01
CA ASN A 395 -13.58 -0.03 18.40
C ASN A 395 -13.09 1.40 18.14
N THR A 396 -12.20 1.91 18.96
CA THR A 396 -11.44 3.12 18.66
C THR A 396 -10.18 2.77 17.86
N VAL A 397 -9.76 3.68 16.97
CA VAL A 397 -8.51 3.54 16.23
C VAL A 397 -7.39 4.17 17.04
N THR A 398 -6.40 3.37 17.42
CA THR A 398 -5.27 3.84 18.22
C THR A 398 -4.24 4.54 17.33
N CYS A 399 -3.70 5.65 17.81
CA CYS A 399 -2.58 6.31 17.14
C CYS A 399 -1.29 5.51 17.35
N PRO A 400 -0.62 5.09 16.28
CA PRO A 400 0.62 4.32 16.41
C PRO A 400 1.77 5.12 17.04
N ALA A 401 1.66 6.44 17.12
CA ALA A 401 2.64 7.29 17.81
C ALA A 401 2.49 7.26 19.33
N SER A 402 1.41 6.72 19.86
CA SER A 402 1.20 6.63 21.32
C SER A 402 2.22 5.69 21.98
N SER A 403 2.99 6.20 22.92
CA SER A 403 3.93 5.39 23.72
C SER A 403 3.22 4.31 24.56
N LEU A 404 2.00 4.60 25.01
CA LEU A 404 1.15 3.63 25.70
C LEU A 404 0.83 2.45 24.80
N TRP A 405 0.48 2.69 23.54
CA TRP A 405 0.19 1.62 22.60
C TRP A 405 1.42 0.76 22.28
N HIS A 406 2.58 1.37 22.12
CA HIS A 406 3.85 0.65 21.98
C HIS A 406 4.07 -0.31 23.16
N LYS A 407 3.90 0.19 24.39
CA LYS A 407 4.07 -0.61 25.60
C LYS A 407 3.10 -1.81 25.64
N ILE A 408 1.86 -1.60 25.24
CA ILE A 408 0.84 -2.66 25.21
C ILE A 408 1.20 -3.74 24.20
N ILE A 409 1.50 -3.38 22.97
CA ILE A 409 1.79 -4.34 21.89
C ILE A 409 3.11 -5.08 22.17
N ILE A 410 4.14 -4.40 22.65
CA ILE A 410 5.39 -5.05 23.07
C ILE A 410 5.13 -6.05 24.20
N GLY A 411 4.34 -5.67 25.19
CA GLY A 411 3.96 -6.56 26.31
C GLY A 411 3.19 -7.80 25.84
N LEU A 412 2.30 -7.66 24.87
CA LEU A 412 1.61 -8.79 24.24
C LEU A 412 2.57 -9.71 23.50
N ALA A 413 3.47 -9.15 22.71
CA ALA A 413 4.48 -9.93 21.98
C ALA A 413 5.36 -10.73 22.95
N ASP A 414 5.78 -10.14 24.08
CA ASP A 414 6.52 -10.82 25.13
C ASP A 414 5.72 -11.99 25.74
N LYS A 415 4.48 -11.76 26.15
CA LYS A 415 3.63 -12.78 26.76
C LYS A 415 3.34 -13.94 25.82
N ILE A 416 2.99 -13.65 24.57
CA ILE A 416 2.69 -14.67 23.56
C ILE A 416 3.90 -15.58 23.34
N GLN A 417 5.09 -15.03 23.28
CA GLN A 417 6.30 -15.81 23.08
C GLN A 417 6.78 -16.54 24.34
N ASN A 418 6.75 -15.87 25.49
CA ASN A 418 7.39 -16.36 26.71
C ASN A 418 6.44 -17.22 27.58
N GLU A 419 5.15 -16.95 27.58
CA GLU A 419 4.17 -17.73 28.32
C GLU A 419 3.54 -18.86 27.49
N LEU A 420 3.28 -18.62 26.21
CA LEU A 420 2.63 -19.57 25.31
C LEU A 420 3.63 -20.33 24.43
N HIS A 421 4.89 -19.94 24.42
CA HIS A 421 5.98 -20.60 23.68
C HIS A 421 5.72 -20.74 22.17
N THR A 422 5.12 -19.72 21.57
CA THR A 422 4.78 -19.70 20.14
C THR A 422 6.01 -19.51 19.25
N ASN A 423 5.82 -19.64 17.94
CA ASN A 423 6.87 -19.41 16.93
C ASN A 423 6.92 -17.95 16.45
N GLY A 424 6.20 -17.07 17.09
CA GLY A 424 6.16 -15.65 16.77
C GLY A 424 4.80 -15.03 17.03
N VAL A 425 4.55 -13.89 16.41
CA VAL A 425 3.32 -13.11 16.57
C VAL A 425 2.82 -12.62 15.21
N TYR A 426 1.53 -12.82 14.95
CA TYR A 426 0.82 -12.24 13.82
C TYR A 426 0.09 -10.98 14.30
N ILE A 427 0.50 -9.81 13.81
CA ILE A 427 -0.06 -8.51 14.20
C ILE A 427 -0.84 -7.93 13.04
N ASP A 428 -2.16 -8.09 13.08
CA ASP A 428 -3.08 -7.63 12.03
C ASP A 428 -3.25 -6.12 12.00
N GLN A 429 -3.71 -5.63 10.87
CA GLN A 429 -4.10 -4.26 10.53
C GLN A 429 -2.97 -3.24 10.41
N ILE A 430 -1.73 -3.59 10.65
CA ILE A 430 -0.61 -2.67 10.42
C ILE A 430 -0.37 -2.47 8.93
N ALA A 431 -0.14 -3.54 8.19
CA ALA A 431 0.09 -3.48 6.74
C ALA A 431 -1.21 -3.41 5.91
N ALA A 432 -2.36 -3.63 6.53
CA ALA A 432 -3.67 -3.66 5.87
C ALA A 432 -4.39 -2.30 5.90
N ALA A 433 -4.38 -1.62 7.03
CA ALA A 433 -5.21 -0.44 7.25
C ALA A 433 -4.51 0.85 6.79
N ALA A 434 -5.27 1.70 6.12
CA ALA A 434 -4.77 3.01 5.72
C ALA A 434 -4.47 3.91 6.94
N PRO A 435 -3.43 4.76 6.86
CA PRO A 435 -3.17 5.77 7.86
C PRO A 435 -4.38 6.68 8.07
N GLN A 436 -4.64 7.04 9.31
CA GLN A 436 -5.63 8.05 9.66
C GLN A 436 -4.92 9.36 10.00
N PRO A 437 -5.28 10.49 9.39
CA PRO A 437 -4.80 11.79 9.86
C PRO A 437 -5.18 11.98 11.32
N CYS A 438 -4.22 12.37 12.16
CA CYS A 438 -4.45 12.53 13.59
C CYS A 438 -4.15 13.96 14.04
N PHE A 439 -5.13 14.60 14.65
CA PHE A 439 -5.07 15.99 15.11
C PHE A 439 -4.86 16.10 16.62
N ALA A 440 -4.52 15.00 17.30
CA ALA A 440 -4.19 15.00 18.71
C ALA A 440 -2.91 15.80 18.96
N LYS A 441 -2.91 16.59 20.03
CA LYS A 441 -1.78 17.48 20.36
C LYS A 441 -0.73 16.82 21.25
N ASN A 442 -1.02 15.65 21.82
CA ASN A 442 -0.21 14.97 22.82
C ASN A 442 0.43 13.67 22.35
N HIS A 443 0.44 13.40 21.05
CA HIS A 443 0.98 12.15 20.50
C HIS A 443 2.42 12.29 19.97
N GLY A 444 3.04 13.47 20.06
CA GLY A 444 4.44 13.67 19.66
C GLY A 444 4.68 13.81 18.16
N HIS A 445 3.63 13.99 17.36
CA HIS A 445 3.72 14.28 15.93
C HIS A 445 2.96 15.56 15.58
N ALA A 446 3.29 16.18 14.44
CA ALA A 446 2.52 17.30 13.92
C ALA A 446 1.09 16.86 13.56
N ALA A 447 0.12 17.75 13.75
CA ALA A 447 -1.28 17.47 13.44
C ALA A 447 -1.49 17.20 11.95
N GLY A 448 -2.45 16.37 11.64
CA GLY A 448 -2.83 16.02 10.28
C GLY A 448 -2.30 14.67 9.82
N GLY A 449 -1.96 14.60 8.54
CA GLY A 449 -1.35 13.43 7.92
C GLY A 449 0.16 13.40 8.05
N GLY A 450 0.82 12.88 7.03
CA GLY A 450 2.28 12.79 6.97
C GLY A 450 2.80 11.37 7.14
N ASP A 451 4.03 11.27 7.60
CA ASP A 451 4.74 10.00 7.73
C ASP A 451 4.71 9.40 9.14
N PHE A 452 4.06 10.08 10.10
CA PHE A 452 4.06 9.66 11.50
C PHE A 452 3.52 8.24 11.70
N TRP A 453 2.52 7.85 10.89
CA TRP A 453 1.89 6.54 10.98
C TRP A 453 2.88 5.42 10.68
N TYR A 454 3.50 5.47 9.52
CA TYR A 454 4.53 4.52 9.12
C TYR A 454 5.74 4.53 10.06
N LYS A 455 6.28 5.70 10.36
CA LYS A 455 7.46 5.84 11.24
C LYS A 455 7.20 5.32 12.65
N SER A 456 5.98 5.53 13.15
CA SER A 456 5.61 5.06 14.48
C SER A 456 5.45 3.54 14.54
N TYR A 457 4.83 2.92 13.53
CA TYR A 457 4.81 1.46 13.44
C TYR A 457 6.19 0.87 13.21
N LYS A 458 7.02 1.55 12.40
CA LYS A 458 8.42 1.14 12.25
C LYS A 458 9.13 1.12 13.60
N ALA A 459 9.02 2.17 14.40
CA ALA A 459 9.62 2.23 15.72
C ALA A 459 9.11 1.11 16.64
N LEU A 460 7.81 0.82 16.63
CA LEU A 460 7.20 -0.26 17.39
C LEU A 460 7.76 -1.63 17.00
N ILE A 461 7.72 -1.95 15.72
CA ILE A 461 8.14 -3.27 15.24
C ILE A 461 9.66 -3.44 15.32
N ASP A 462 10.44 -2.40 15.03
CA ASP A 462 11.90 -2.42 15.22
C ASP A 462 12.27 -2.68 16.69
N SER A 463 11.52 -2.13 17.64
CA SER A 463 11.70 -2.41 19.07
C SER A 463 11.40 -3.87 19.41
N ILE A 464 10.29 -4.43 18.88
CA ILE A 464 9.96 -5.85 19.06
C ILE A 464 11.08 -6.72 18.48
N ARG A 465 11.48 -6.49 17.25
CA ARG A 465 12.51 -7.29 16.57
C ARG A 465 13.88 -7.19 17.22
N GLY A 466 14.26 -6.01 17.69
CA GLY A 466 15.59 -5.77 18.27
C GLY A 466 15.74 -6.28 19.70
N ASN A 467 14.67 -6.27 20.51
CA ASN A 467 14.77 -6.48 21.96
C ASN A 467 13.81 -7.54 22.51
N HIS A 468 12.77 -7.93 21.76
CA HIS A 468 11.66 -8.74 22.29
C HIS A 468 11.35 -9.98 21.44
N LEU A 469 11.93 -10.13 20.27
CA LEU A 469 11.71 -11.30 19.44
C LEU A 469 12.68 -12.41 19.84
N ARG A 470 12.15 -13.58 20.21
CA ARG A 470 12.96 -14.75 20.53
C ARG A 470 13.66 -15.27 19.27
N LYS A 471 14.81 -15.90 19.47
CA LYS A 471 15.57 -16.52 18.39
C LYS A 471 14.69 -17.47 17.55
N ASP A 472 14.80 -17.34 16.23
CA ASP A 472 14.04 -18.11 15.23
C ASP A 472 12.53 -17.89 15.24
N ASN A 473 12.02 -16.95 16.02
CA ASN A 473 10.63 -16.52 15.95
C ASN A 473 10.44 -15.47 14.85
N ILE A 474 9.20 -15.30 14.40
CA ILE A 474 8.82 -14.34 13.37
C ILE A 474 7.78 -13.33 13.88
N VAL A 475 7.76 -12.20 13.24
CA VAL A 475 6.64 -11.26 13.31
C VAL A 475 6.16 -10.95 11.90
N PHE A 476 4.84 -11.00 11.70
CA PHE A 476 4.25 -10.69 10.41
C PHE A 476 2.91 -9.98 10.54
N SER A 477 2.41 -9.44 9.44
CA SER A 477 1.15 -8.71 9.38
C SER A 477 0.30 -9.19 8.21
N GLU A 478 -0.93 -8.72 8.14
CA GLU A 478 -1.86 -8.99 7.05
C GLU A 478 -1.76 -7.92 5.98
N GLU A 479 -1.91 -8.35 4.73
CA GLU A 479 -1.75 -7.57 3.51
C GLU A 479 -0.31 -7.12 3.23
N ASN A 480 -0.12 -6.44 2.10
CA ASN A 480 1.21 -6.30 1.51
C ASN A 480 1.61 -4.86 1.18
N SER A 481 1.22 -3.89 2.00
CA SER A 481 1.73 -2.52 1.81
C SER A 481 3.26 -2.50 1.84
N GLU A 482 3.84 -2.00 0.78
CA GLU A 482 5.28 -2.10 0.49
C GLU A 482 6.20 -1.55 1.59
N CYS A 483 5.80 -0.46 2.23
CA CYS A 483 6.61 0.19 3.25
C CYS A 483 6.85 -0.68 4.49
N TYR A 484 6.00 -1.68 4.72
CA TYR A 484 6.12 -2.59 5.86
C TYR A 484 6.95 -3.84 5.56
N ILE A 485 7.45 -4.01 4.34
CA ILE A 485 8.31 -5.15 3.97
C ILE A 485 9.49 -5.35 4.95
N PRO A 486 10.28 -4.32 5.29
CA PRO A 486 11.43 -4.53 6.17
C PRO A 486 11.07 -4.79 7.64
N LEU A 487 9.85 -4.48 8.03
CA LEU A 487 9.39 -4.64 9.41
C LEU A 487 8.96 -6.08 9.73
N PHE A 488 8.47 -6.80 8.72
CA PHE A 488 7.88 -8.12 8.89
C PHE A 488 8.64 -9.18 8.12
N ASP A 489 8.68 -10.39 8.68
CA ASP A 489 9.35 -11.53 8.05
C ASP A 489 8.57 -12.05 6.83
N MET A 490 7.24 -11.85 6.85
CA MET A 490 6.36 -12.23 5.76
C MET A 490 5.09 -11.36 5.80
N LEU A 491 4.36 -11.31 4.69
CA LEU A 491 3.09 -10.60 4.58
C LEU A 491 1.99 -11.55 4.09
N LEU A 492 0.89 -11.62 4.84
CA LEU A 492 -0.28 -12.44 4.53
C LEU A 492 -1.18 -11.70 3.53
N THR A 493 -1.18 -12.12 2.27
CA THR A 493 -1.90 -11.43 1.19
C THR A 493 -3.22 -12.11 0.89
N VAL A 494 -4.31 -11.69 1.54
CA VAL A 494 -5.62 -12.37 1.46
C VAL A 494 -6.74 -11.59 0.77
N ASN A 495 -6.63 -10.28 0.65
CA ASN A 495 -7.72 -9.41 0.18
C ASN A 495 -7.45 -8.75 -1.18
N THR A 496 -6.83 -9.44 -2.12
CA THR A 496 -6.74 -8.87 -3.48
C THR A 496 -8.12 -8.89 -4.13
N PRO A 497 -8.70 -7.73 -4.47
CA PRO A 497 -10.01 -7.67 -5.11
C PRO A 497 -10.02 -8.39 -6.46
N HIS A 498 -11.10 -9.12 -6.72
CA HIS A 498 -11.28 -9.88 -7.98
C HIS A 498 -12.71 -9.78 -8.55
N ALA A 499 -13.62 -9.14 -7.82
CA ALA A 499 -14.97 -8.88 -8.33
C ALA A 499 -14.93 -7.74 -9.36
N ASN A 500 -15.42 -7.99 -10.57
CA ASN A 500 -15.44 -7.03 -11.68
C ASN A 500 -14.06 -6.52 -12.13
N CYS A 501 -13.01 -7.28 -11.85
CA CYS A 501 -11.64 -6.97 -12.27
C CYS A 501 -10.83 -8.26 -12.43
N ARG A 502 -9.68 -8.15 -13.06
CA ARG A 502 -8.70 -9.24 -13.16
C ARG A 502 -7.56 -8.98 -12.17
N ILE A 503 -7.13 -10.00 -11.45
CA ILE A 503 -5.89 -9.90 -10.66
C ILE A 503 -4.72 -9.93 -11.62
N VAL A 504 -3.78 -9.02 -11.42
CA VAL A 504 -2.54 -8.92 -12.19
C VAL A 504 -1.33 -8.93 -11.27
N PRO A 505 -0.18 -9.46 -11.74
CA PRO A 505 1.01 -9.63 -10.89
C PRO A 505 1.84 -8.35 -10.75
N LEU A 506 1.21 -7.25 -10.38
CA LEU A 506 1.93 -5.97 -10.23
C LEU A 506 2.91 -6.03 -9.06
N PHE A 507 2.47 -6.46 -7.88
CA PHE A 507 3.33 -6.58 -6.71
C PHE A 507 4.43 -7.63 -6.89
N PRO A 508 4.16 -8.85 -7.41
CA PRO A 508 5.22 -9.82 -7.71
C PRO A 508 6.25 -9.30 -8.71
N THR A 509 5.84 -8.56 -9.72
CA THR A 509 6.74 -7.93 -10.70
C THR A 509 7.80 -7.05 -10.03
N VAL A 510 7.41 -6.31 -9.00
CA VAL A 510 8.29 -5.37 -8.30
C VAL A 510 9.05 -6.03 -7.15
N TYR A 511 8.39 -6.88 -6.36
CA TYR A 511 8.87 -7.29 -5.04
C TYR A 511 9.10 -8.79 -4.82
N SER A 512 8.90 -9.65 -5.81
CA SER A 512 8.97 -11.11 -5.59
C SER A 512 10.27 -11.61 -4.97
N ASP A 513 11.38 -10.90 -5.19
CA ASP A 513 12.71 -11.23 -4.64
C ASP A 513 13.07 -10.42 -3.38
N ARG A 514 12.11 -9.73 -2.77
CA ARG A 514 12.32 -8.83 -1.63
C ARG A 514 11.59 -9.27 -0.37
N VAL A 515 10.49 -10.00 -0.51
CA VAL A 515 9.59 -10.33 0.59
C VAL A 515 8.96 -11.70 0.40
N ILE A 516 8.70 -12.38 1.50
CA ILE A 516 7.82 -13.55 1.51
C ILE A 516 6.38 -13.07 1.63
N THR A 517 5.55 -13.46 0.67
CA THR A 517 4.09 -13.39 0.79
C THR A 517 3.55 -14.78 1.09
N CYS A 518 2.43 -14.86 1.77
CA CYS A 518 1.77 -16.13 2.02
C CYS A 518 0.26 -16.00 1.86
N ALA A 519 -0.36 -17.12 1.54
CA ALA A 519 -1.80 -17.32 1.46
C ALA A 519 -2.51 -16.43 0.43
N TYR A 520 -3.63 -16.89 -0.02
CA TYR A 520 -4.55 -16.09 -0.84
C TYR A 520 -5.98 -16.62 -0.78
N THR A 521 -6.22 -17.73 -0.12
CA THR A 521 -7.58 -18.26 -0.04
C THR A 521 -8.47 -17.28 0.71
N TYR A 522 -9.11 -16.42 -0.04
CA TYR A 522 -9.82 -15.24 0.45
C TYR A 522 -10.95 -15.55 1.44
N THR A 523 -11.61 -16.67 1.28
CA THR A 523 -12.74 -17.02 2.15
C THR A 523 -12.40 -18.26 2.97
N PRO A 524 -11.75 -18.11 4.12
CA PRO A 524 -11.30 -19.25 4.93
C PRO A 524 -12.46 -20.11 5.46
N THR A 525 -13.68 -19.57 5.42
CA THR A 525 -14.92 -20.27 5.81
C THR A 525 -15.71 -20.79 4.62
N ALA A 526 -15.27 -20.50 3.39
CA ALA A 526 -15.95 -21.00 2.21
C ALA A 526 -15.76 -22.51 2.03
N ASP A 527 -16.73 -23.12 1.42
CA ASP A 527 -16.64 -24.52 1.00
C ASP A 527 -15.55 -24.66 -0.05
N VAL A 528 -14.46 -25.35 0.29
CA VAL A 528 -13.29 -25.54 -0.58
C VAL A 528 -13.61 -26.34 -1.85
N THR A 529 -14.72 -27.07 -1.87
CA THR A 529 -15.19 -27.82 -3.04
C THR A 529 -15.91 -26.96 -4.06
N LYS A 530 -16.16 -25.70 -3.72
CA LYS A 530 -16.88 -24.74 -4.56
C LYS A 530 -15.99 -23.54 -4.89
N GLY A 531 -16.32 -22.91 -5.99
CA GLY A 531 -15.69 -21.69 -6.40
C GLY A 531 -14.24 -21.87 -6.89
N GLU A 532 -13.39 -20.95 -6.47
CA GLU A 532 -12.11 -20.69 -7.11
C GLU A 532 -10.90 -21.25 -6.35
N PHE A 533 -11.10 -22.21 -5.44
CA PHE A 533 -10.03 -22.73 -4.57
C PHE A 533 -8.77 -23.17 -5.35
N ARG A 534 -8.94 -23.96 -6.42
CA ARG A 534 -7.81 -24.41 -7.23
C ARG A 534 -7.16 -23.27 -7.99
N TYR A 535 -7.98 -22.40 -8.57
CA TYR A 535 -7.50 -21.22 -9.30
C TYR A 535 -6.70 -20.29 -8.38
N GLN A 536 -7.24 -19.98 -7.20
CA GLN A 536 -6.58 -19.11 -6.22
C GLN A 536 -5.24 -19.67 -5.74
N ASN A 537 -5.19 -20.97 -5.44
CA ASN A 537 -3.94 -21.60 -5.01
C ASN A 537 -2.93 -21.72 -6.15
N MET A 538 -3.38 -21.97 -7.40
CA MET A 538 -2.51 -21.93 -8.57
C MET A 538 -1.93 -20.54 -8.79
N GLN A 539 -2.73 -19.50 -8.67
CA GLN A 539 -2.27 -18.11 -8.78
C GLN A 539 -1.27 -17.75 -7.68
N CYS A 540 -1.54 -18.17 -6.44
CA CYS A 540 -0.63 -18.04 -5.31
C CYS A 540 0.73 -18.70 -5.61
N PHE A 541 0.70 -19.92 -6.16
CA PHE A 541 1.90 -20.64 -6.58
C PHE A 541 2.67 -19.89 -7.68
N LEU A 542 1.98 -19.46 -8.73
CA LEU A 542 2.60 -18.75 -9.86
C LEU A 542 3.20 -17.40 -9.48
N TYR A 543 2.62 -16.72 -8.51
CA TYR A 543 3.14 -15.44 -8.02
C TYR A 543 4.24 -15.59 -6.96
N GLY A 544 4.68 -16.82 -6.69
CA GLY A 544 5.79 -17.10 -5.78
C GLY A 544 5.44 -17.07 -4.30
N SER A 545 4.16 -17.02 -3.98
CA SER A 545 3.67 -16.95 -2.59
C SER A 545 3.70 -18.33 -1.92
N GLN A 546 3.88 -18.37 -0.60
CA GLN A 546 3.64 -19.57 0.19
C GLN A 546 2.13 -19.87 0.18
N LEU A 547 1.77 -21.16 0.08
CA LEU A 547 0.40 -21.58 -0.18
C LEU A 547 -0.49 -21.52 1.08
N GLY A 548 -1.75 -21.61 0.88
CA GLY A 548 -2.81 -21.62 1.90
C GLY A 548 -3.62 -20.34 1.75
N TRP A 549 -4.28 -19.95 2.63
CA TRP A 549 -4.55 -20.04 4.05
C TRP A 549 -5.98 -20.60 4.22
N VAL A 550 -6.11 -21.82 4.61
CA VAL A 550 -7.38 -22.57 4.59
C VAL A 550 -7.71 -23.12 5.97
N ASP A 551 -8.99 -23.20 6.27
CA ASP A 551 -9.48 -23.85 7.50
C ASP A 551 -9.32 -25.38 7.35
N PRO A 552 -8.53 -26.04 8.22
CA PRO A 552 -8.30 -27.47 8.14
C PRO A 552 -9.57 -28.28 8.37
N THR A 553 -10.55 -27.77 9.12
CA THR A 553 -11.83 -28.48 9.33
C THR A 553 -12.66 -28.58 8.05
N LEU A 554 -12.47 -27.66 7.10
CA LEU A 554 -13.10 -27.69 5.79
C LEU A 554 -12.29 -28.51 4.79
N LEU A 555 -10.95 -28.38 4.82
CA LEU A 555 -10.05 -29.03 3.88
C LEU A 555 -9.96 -30.56 4.10
N MET A 556 -10.03 -31.00 5.35
CA MET A 556 -9.86 -32.43 5.71
C MET A 556 -11.14 -33.23 5.71
N ARG A 557 -12.24 -32.69 5.19
CA ARG A 557 -13.48 -33.45 4.94
C ARG A 557 -13.29 -34.39 3.73
N ASP A 558 -13.99 -35.52 3.73
CA ASP A 558 -13.93 -36.48 2.62
C ASP A 558 -14.31 -35.84 1.27
N GLU A 559 -15.27 -34.93 1.27
CA GLU A 559 -15.75 -34.23 0.08
C GLU A 559 -14.68 -33.32 -0.54
N ALA A 560 -13.73 -32.86 0.25
CA ALA A 560 -12.64 -31.95 -0.16
C ALA A 560 -11.35 -32.69 -0.55
N LYS A 561 -11.36 -34.02 -0.62
CA LYS A 561 -10.14 -34.82 -0.88
C LYS A 561 -9.45 -34.46 -2.20
N THR A 562 -10.21 -34.13 -3.22
CA THR A 562 -9.65 -33.72 -4.52
C THR A 562 -8.91 -32.39 -4.41
N GLU A 563 -9.48 -31.42 -3.69
CA GLU A 563 -8.88 -30.11 -3.45
C GLU A 563 -7.63 -30.21 -2.57
N ALA A 564 -7.70 -31.04 -1.52
CA ALA A 564 -6.54 -31.29 -0.66
C ALA A 564 -5.39 -31.97 -1.44
N THR A 565 -5.70 -32.92 -2.31
CA THR A 565 -4.72 -33.59 -3.18
C THR A 565 -4.09 -32.60 -4.16
N PHE A 566 -4.88 -31.71 -4.76
CA PHE A 566 -4.40 -30.66 -5.64
C PHE A 566 -3.43 -29.72 -4.88
N LEU A 567 -3.83 -29.25 -3.71
CA LEU A 567 -2.99 -28.38 -2.89
C LEU A 567 -1.68 -29.06 -2.48
N ARG A 568 -1.72 -30.35 -2.12
CA ARG A 568 -0.53 -31.13 -1.82
C ARG A 568 0.40 -31.24 -3.03
N THR A 569 -0.13 -31.44 -4.21
CA THR A 569 0.66 -31.48 -5.45
C THR A 569 1.38 -30.14 -5.68
N LEU A 570 0.70 -29.01 -5.51
CA LEU A 570 1.33 -27.70 -5.60
C LEU A 570 2.43 -27.52 -4.54
N MET A 571 2.16 -27.95 -3.31
CA MET A 571 3.14 -27.88 -2.22
C MET A 571 4.39 -28.70 -2.54
N GLU A 572 4.25 -29.90 -3.06
CA GLU A 572 5.37 -30.78 -3.45
C GLU A 572 6.16 -30.17 -4.62
N LEU A 573 5.49 -29.60 -5.61
CA LEU A 573 6.14 -28.87 -6.69
C LEU A 573 6.93 -27.67 -6.18
N ARG A 574 6.37 -26.90 -5.25
CA ARG A 574 7.04 -25.76 -4.64
C ARG A 574 8.30 -26.21 -3.88
N LYS A 575 8.23 -27.28 -3.10
CA LYS A 575 9.40 -27.86 -2.43
C LYS A 575 10.49 -28.28 -3.41
N LYS A 576 10.10 -28.93 -4.49
CA LYS A 576 11.02 -29.38 -5.55
C LYS A 576 11.71 -28.21 -6.26
N GLN A 577 11.04 -27.08 -6.36
CA GLN A 577 11.54 -25.86 -7.01
C GLN A 577 11.95 -24.79 -5.99
N HIS A 578 12.29 -25.18 -4.77
CA HIS A 578 12.59 -24.29 -3.64
C HIS A 578 13.49 -23.10 -4.01
N ASP A 579 14.59 -23.36 -4.72
CA ASP A 579 15.55 -22.32 -5.06
C ASP A 579 14.95 -21.25 -5.99
N ILE A 580 14.05 -21.64 -6.89
CA ILE A 580 13.34 -20.69 -7.76
C ILE A 580 12.48 -19.74 -6.93
N PHE A 581 11.79 -20.25 -5.91
CA PHE A 581 10.91 -19.44 -5.07
C PHE A 581 11.67 -18.55 -4.08
N ILE A 582 12.85 -18.93 -3.65
CA ILE A 582 13.64 -18.20 -2.66
C ILE A 582 14.67 -17.26 -3.32
N GLU A 583 15.33 -17.70 -4.37
CA GLU A 583 16.41 -16.95 -5.03
C GLU A 583 15.96 -16.28 -6.34
N GLY A 584 14.88 -16.77 -6.92
CA GLY A 584 14.34 -16.30 -8.18
C GLY A 584 13.58 -14.98 -8.07
N ARG A 585 13.21 -14.47 -9.22
CA ARG A 585 12.39 -13.28 -9.37
C ARG A 585 11.28 -13.55 -10.38
N TYR A 586 10.05 -13.07 -10.08
CA TYR A 586 8.96 -13.07 -11.03
C TYR A 586 9.32 -12.20 -12.23
N ILE A 587 9.16 -12.71 -13.44
CA ILE A 587 9.51 -11.99 -14.67
C ILE A 587 8.27 -11.42 -15.34
N ARG A 588 7.34 -12.29 -15.74
CA ARG A 588 6.10 -11.88 -16.43
C ARG A 588 5.14 -13.06 -16.59
N GLU A 589 3.93 -12.76 -16.97
CA GLU A 589 3.00 -13.73 -17.52
C GLU A 589 3.41 -14.13 -18.94
N PHE A 590 3.24 -15.39 -19.26
CA PHE A 590 3.47 -15.92 -20.60
C PHE A 590 2.16 -16.42 -21.16
N VAL A 591 1.83 -16.03 -22.39
CA VAL A 591 0.72 -16.60 -23.13
C VAL A 591 1.23 -17.81 -23.90
N PRO A 592 0.67 -19.03 -23.69
CA PRO A 592 1.12 -20.19 -24.43
C PRO A 592 0.89 -20.00 -25.93
N GLY A 593 1.90 -20.27 -26.72
CA GLY A 593 1.79 -20.33 -28.18
C GLY A 593 1.28 -21.69 -28.64
N GLY A 594 0.77 -21.77 -29.89
CA GLY A 594 0.35 -23.01 -30.54
C GLY A 594 -1.14 -23.32 -30.38
N ASP A 595 -1.51 -24.55 -30.75
CA ASP A 595 -2.91 -25.01 -30.87
C ASP A 595 -3.52 -25.48 -29.53
N ASN A 596 -3.04 -25.02 -28.38
CA ASN A 596 -3.64 -25.42 -27.11
C ASN A 596 -4.38 -24.26 -26.43
N PRO A 597 -5.61 -23.94 -26.85
CA PRO A 597 -6.39 -22.85 -26.30
C PRO A 597 -6.88 -23.09 -24.86
N GLN A 598 -6.58 -24.23 -24.26
CA GLN A 598 -7.05 -24.61 -22.92
C GLN A 598 -6.00 -24.38 -21.82
N ILE A 599 -4.82 -23.92 -22.15
CA ILE A 599 -3.80 -23.56 -21.16
C ILE A 599 -3.79 -22.04 -21.02
N ASP A 600 -4.68 -21.52 -20.17
CA ASP A 600 -4.47 -20.20 -19.60
C ASP A 600 -3.33 -20.32 -18.58
N VAL A 601 -2.19 -19.80 -18.94
CA VAL A 601 -1.10 -19.55 -18.00
C VAL A 601 -1.26 -18.11 -17.55
N PRO A 602 -1.70 -17.85 -16.32
CA PRO A 602 -1.72 -16.49 -15.80
C PRO A 602 -0.32 -15.92 -15.68
#